data_3191401227e95486924645379f6a2c0b
#
_entry.id   3191401227e95486924645379f6a2c0b
#
_cell.length_a   1.000
_cell.length_b   1.000
_cell.length_c   1.000
_cell.angle_alpha   90.00
_cell.angle_beta   90.00
_cell.angle_gamma   90.00
#
_symmetry.space_group_name_H-M   'P 1'
#
loop_
_entity.id
_entity.type
_entity.pdbx_description
1 polymer ?
#
loop_
_entity_poly.entity_id
_entity_poly.type
_entity_poly.pdbx_seq_one_letter_code
_entity_poly.pdbx_strand_id
1 'polypeptide(L)'
;MKLNIAVLPGDGIGPEIMKEGVKVMKVVADKFGHEFSFNEAICGAHAIDAVGDPFPEETFKTCMDADAVLFAAVGDPRFDNDPTAKVRPEQGLLAMRKKLGLFANVRPVATFDCLLHKSPLKDELLKGADFVVIRELTGGMYFGEKYQDNDKAYVTDIYTRPEIERILKVAFEFAMKRNKHLTVVDKANVLASSRLWRQIAKEMEPQYPEVTTDYMFIDNASMRVLTEPRFFDVIVTENTFGDILTDETSCITGSMGLQPSSSLGEHTPLFEPVHGSWPQAAGKNLANPVAQILSAAMLLEHFGLNEEGALVRKAVDASLDANVRTPEIQVEGGAQYGTKEVGQWIADYIAKA
;
A
#
# COMPACT_ATOMS: atom_id res chain seq x y z
N MET A 1 5.90 -14.72 -19.59
CA MET A 1 4.78 -15.04 -18.67
C MET A 1 3.49 -14.46 -19.24
N LYS A 2 2.34 -15.06 -18.91
CA LYS A 2 1.02 -14.49 -19.21
C LYS A 2 0.36 -14.12 -17.90
N LEU A 3 -0.17 -12.90 -17.79
CA LEU A 3 -0.91 -12.43 -16.63
C LEU A 3 -2.20 -11.73 -17.07
N ASN A 4 -3.28 -12.05 -16.40
CA ASN A 4 -4.56 -11.38 -16.52
C ASN A 4 -4.73 -10.43 -15.32
N ILE A 5 -4.79 -9.13 -15.57
CA ILE A 5 -4.77 -8.10 -14.54
C ILE A 5 -6.12 -7.36 -14.56
N ALA A 6 -6.84 -7.41 -13.44
CA ALA A 6 -7.99 -6.55 -13.23
C ALA A 6 -7.49 -5.13 -12.90
N VAL A 7 -8.01 -4.13 -13.59
CA VAL A 7 -7.61 -2.73 -13.44
C VAL A 7 -8.77 -1.94 -12.88
N LEU A 8 -8.58 -1.36 -11.70
CA LEU A 8 -9.58 -0.58 -11.00
C LEU A 8 -9.09 0.87 -10.82
N PRO A 9 -9.38 1.77 -11.76
CA PRO A 9 -8.94 3.17 -11.67
C PRO A 9 -9.54 3.92 -10.47
N GLY A 10 -10.79 3.61 -10.10
CA GLY A 10 -11.51 4.24 -9.01
C GLY A 10 -11.80 5.73 -9.24
N ASP A 11 -11.51 6.57 -8.23
CA ASP A 11 -11.96 7.94 -8.12
C ASP A 11 -10.81 8.97 -8.22
N GLY A 12 -11.17 10.24 -8.42
CA GLY A 12 -10.26 11.37 -8.33
C GLY A 12 -9.07 11.30 -9.29
N ILE A 13 -7.85 11.29 -8.75
CA ILE A 13 -6.61 11.14 -9.53
C ILE A 13 -6.36 9.71 -10.02
N GLY A 14 -7.10 8.73 -9.50
CA GLY A 14 -6.92 7.32 -9.80
C GLY A 14 -6.83 7.00 -11.29
N PRO A 15 -7.76 7.46 -12.15
CA PRO A 15 -7.68 7.22 -13.60
C PRO A 15 -6.44 7.80 -14.28
N GLU A 16 -5.87 8.90 -13.77
CA GLU A 16 -4.65 9.49 -14.33
C GLU A 16 -3.41 8.66 -14.00
N ILE A 17 -3.21 8.32 -12.73
CA ILE A 17 -2.05 7.55 -12.29
C ILE A 17 -2.10 6.10 -12.78
N MET A 18 -3.30 5.51 -12.86
CA MET A 18 -3.50 4.15 -13.40
C MET A 18 -3.04 4.04 -14.84
N LYS A 19 -3.31 5.03 -15.68
CA LYS A 19 -2.84 5.06 -17.08
C LYS A 19 -1.32 4.97 -17.16
N GLU A 20 -0.60 5.61 -16.25
CA GLU A 20 0.86 5.58 -16.22
C GLU A 20 1.38 4.23 -15.70
N GLY A 21 0.76 3.65 -14.67
CA GLY A 21 1.08 2.30 -14.20
C GLY A 21 0.88 1.23 -15.28
N VAL A 22 -0.27 1.23 -15.96
CA VAL A 22 -0.55 0.31 -17.07
C VAL A 22 0.40 0.54 -18.26
N LYS A 23 0.75 1.78 -18.57
CA LYS A 23 1.74 2.12 -19.61
C LYS A 23 3.09 1.46 -19.31
N VAL A 24 3.60 1.61 -18.10
CA VAL A 24 4.86 1.01 -17.66
C VAL A 24 4.79 -0.53 -17.76
N MET A 25 3.70 -1.14 -17.29
CA MET A 25 3.50 -2.59 -17.39
C MET A 25 3.52 -3.09 -18.84
N LYS A 26 2.92 -2.36 -19.78
CA LYS A 26 2.94 -2.69 -21.22
C LYS A 26 4.34 -2.63 -21.79
N VAL A 27 5.10 -1.59 -21.46
CA VAL A 27 6.50 -1.45 -21.93
C VAL A 27 7.38 -2.56 -21.36
N VAL A 28 7.19 -2.95 -20.10
CA VAL A 28 7.87 -4.11 -19.53
C VAL A 28 7.49 -5.39 -20.26
N ALA A 29 6.20 -5.62 -20.52
CA ALA A 29 5.73 -6.80 -21.25
C ALA A 29 6.37 -6.90 -22.64
N ASP A 30 6.37 -5.80 -23.40
CA ASP A 30 6.96 -5.74 -24.74
C ASP A 30 8.46 -6.03 -24.70
N LYS A 31 9.19 -5.45 -23.74
CA LYS A 31 10.64 -5.60 -23.60
C LYS A 31 11.06 -7.03 -23.27
N PHE A 32 10.36 -7.69 -22.35
CA PHE A 32 10.70 -9.02 -21.84
C PHE A 32 9.93 -10.17 -22.51
N GLY A 33 9.06 -9.85 -23.47
CA GLY A 33 8.28 -10.85 -24.20
C GLY A 33 7.18 -11.49 -23.37
N HIS A 34 6.53 -10.72 -22.50
CA HIS A 34 5.37 -11.17 -21.71
C HIS A 34 4.06 -10.83 -22.41
N GLU A 35 2.99 -11.50 -22.01
CA GLU A 35 1.62 -11.24 -22.47
C GLU A 35 0.76 -10.83 -21.28
N PHE A 36 0.57 -9.52 -21.08
CA PHE A 36 -0.31 -8.99 -20.03
C PHE A 36 -1.62 -8.50 -20.64
N SER A 37 -2.74 -9.01 -20.11
CA SER A 37 -4.08 -8.51 -20.40
C SER A 37 -4.59 -7.63 -19.27
N PHE A 38 -5.29 -6.56 -19.61
CA PHE A 38 -5.79 -5.56 -18.65
C PHE A 38 -7.31 -5.45 -18.81
N ASN A 39 -8.06 -5.85 -17.77
CA ASN A 39 -9.51 -5.82 -17.73
C ASN A 39 -9.98 -4.76 -16.76
N GLU A 40 -10.47 -3.63 -17.29
CA GLU A 40 -10.93 -2.51 -16.49
C GLU A 40 -12.33 -2.78 -15.92
N ALA A 41 -12.52 -2.44 -14.63
CA ALA A 41 -13.81 -2.48 -13.97
C ALA A 41 -14.00 -1.26 -13.06
N ILE A 42 -15.26 -0.90 -12.79
CA ILE A 42 -15.62 0.28 -12.01
C ILE A 42 -15.65 -0.02 -10.51
N CYS A 43 -15.21 0.94 -9.68
CA CYS A 43 -15.32 0.88 -8.22
C CYS A 43 -15.40 2.28 -7.63
N GLY A 44 -15.69 2.38 -6.32
CA GLY A 44 -15.73 3.64 -5.60
C GLY A 44 -16.95 4.51 -5.94
N ALA A 45 -16.77 5.82 -5.90
CA ALA A 45 -17.81 6.82 -6.22
C ALA A 45 -18.33 6.67 -7.65
N HIS A 46 -17.43 6.39 -8.59
CA HIS A 46 -17.80 6.14 -10.00
C HIS A 46 -18.80 4.96 -10.10
N ALA A 47 -18.59 3.88 -9.37
CA ALA A 47 -19.50 2.74 -9.37
C ALA A 47 -20.82 3.06 -8.66
N ILE A 48 -20.80 3.84 -7.57
CA ILE A 48 -22.03 4.32 -6.91
C ILE A 48 -22.86 5.14 -7.89
N ASP A 49 -22.24 6.08 -8.61
CA ASP A 49 -22.94 6.91 -9.60
C ASP A 49 -23.54 6.07 -10.74
N ALA A 50 -22.84 5.02 -11.18
CA ALA A 50 -23.28 4.18 -12.30
C ALA A 50 -24.37 3.17 -11.93
N VAL A 51 -24.22 2.48 -10.78
CA VAL A 51 -25.06 1.32 -10.41
C VAL A 51 -25.52 1.30 -8.94
N GLY A 52 -25.16 2.31 -8.14
CA GLY A 52 -25.57 2.42 -6.73
C GLY A 52 -24.78 1.54 -5.76
N ASP A 53 -23.72 0.89 -6.20
CA ASP A 53 -22.88 0.00 -5.40
C ASP A 53 -21.39 0.38 -5.58
N PRO A 54 -20.62 0.63 -4.50
CA PRO A 54 -19.20 0.99 -4.62
C PRO A 54 -18.29 -0.17 -5.06
N PHE A 55 -18.76 -1.43 -4.97
CA PHE A 55 -18.04 -2.61 -5.44
C PHE A 55 -19.01 -3.64 -6.05
N PRO A 56 -19.48 -3.40 -7.28
CA PRO A 56 -20.47 -4.24 -7.96
C PRO A 56 -20.01 -5.69 -8.11
N GLU A 57 -20.98 -6.60 -8.21
CA GLU A 57 -20.72 -8.04 -8.36
C GLU A 57 -19.93 -8.36 -9.64
N GLU A 58 -20.12 -7.58 -10.72
CA GLU A 58 -19.37 -7.71 -11.97
C GLU A 58 -17.88 -7.35 -11.74
N THR A 59 -17.62 -6.30 -10.98
CA THR A 59 -16.25 -5.92 -10.60
C THR A 59 -15.60 -7.00 -9.72
N PHE A 60 -16.34 -7.54 -8.76
CA PHE A 60 -15.86 -8.66 -7.94
C PHE A 60 -15.49 -9.87 -8.80
N LYS A 61 -16.34 -10.23 -9.75
CA LYS A 61 -16.06 -11.32 -10.69
C LYS A 61 -14.81 -11.05 -11.53
N THR A 62 -14.67 -9.83 -12.07
CA THR A 62 -13.46 -9.43 -12.81
C THR A 62 -12.19 -9.59 -11.97
N CYS A 63 -12.24 -9.23 -10.67
CA CYS A 63 -11.12 -9.42 -9.75
C CYS A 63 -10.82 -10.90 -9.50
N MET A 64 -11.83 -11.73 -9.28
CA MET A 64 -11.67 -13.16 -9.02
C MET A 64 -11.16 -13.94 -10.23
N ASP A 65 -11.50 -13.52 -11.44
CA ASP A 65 -11.07 -14.14 -12.70
C ASP A 65 -9.65 -13.68 -13.12
N ALA A 66 -9.07 -12.72 -12.41
CA ALA A 66 -7.73 -12.18 -12.67
C ALA A 66 -6.64 -12.86 -11.81
N ASP A 67 -5.40 -12.80 -12.29
CA ASP A 67 -4.22 -13.22 -11.51
C ASP A 67 -3.86 -12.18 -10.44
N ALA A 68 -4.10 -10.89 -10.74
CA ALA A 68 -3.86 -9.77 -9.81
C ALA A 68 -4.84 -8.63 -10.06
N VAL A 69 -5.06 -7.82 -9.03
CA VAL A 69 -5.76 -6.54 -9.12
C VAL A 69 -4.75 -5.40 -9.04
N LEU A 70 -4.73 -4.52 -10.02
CA LEU A 70 -4.06 -3.23 -9.96
C LEU A 70 -5.13 -2.17 -9.68
N PHE A 71 -5.07 -1.56 -8.51
CA PHE A 71 -6.05 -0.60 -8.02
C PHE A 71 -5.38 0.76 -7.81
N ALA A 72 -6.10 1.88 -7.99
CA ALA A 72 -5.52 3.18 -7.76
C ALA A 72 -6.03 3.82 -6.47
N ALA A 73 -7.22 4.41 -6.48
CA ALA A 73 -7.72 5.08 -5.29
C ALA A 73 -9.26 5.17 -5.29
N VAL A 74 -9.85 5.25 -4.10
CA VAL A 74 -11.29 5.57 -3.95
C VAL A 74 -11.47 6.69 -2.96
N GLY A 75 -12.63 7.36 -3.05
CA GLY A 75 -13.07 8.41 -2.16
C GLY A 75 -13.54 9.65 -2.92
N ASP A 76 -14.67 10.22 -2.46
CA ASP A 76 -15.19 11.47 -2.99
C ASP A 76 -15.86 12.26 -1.85
N PRO A 77 -15.41 13.51 -1.56
CA PRO A 77 -15.94 14.34 -0.48
C PRO A 77 -17.44 14.59 -0.54
N ARG A 78 -18.10 14.37 -1.67
CA ARG A 78 -19.57 14.43 -1.79
C ARG A 78 -20.26 13.47 -0.81
N PHE A 79 -19.65 12.32 -0.57
CA PHE A 79 -20.21 11.29 0.33
C PHE A 79 -19.85 11.54 1.81
N ASP A 80 -18.70 12.18 2.09
CA ASP A 80 -18.26 12.48 3.47
C ASP A 80 -19.16 13.53 4.13
N ASN A 81 -19.58 14.53 3.35
CA ASN A 81 -20.38 15.64 3.83
C ASN A 81 -21.90 15.40 3.75
N ASP A 82 -22.33 14.25 3.24
CA ASP A 82 -23.75 13.87 3.18
C ASP A 82 -24.11 12.88 4.31
N PRO A 83 -24.78 13.35 5.38
CA PRO A 83 -25.21 12.48 6.48
C PRO A 83 -26.30 11.48 6.04
N THR A 84 -26.91 11.68 4.87
CA THR A 84 -27.96 10.80 4.32
C THR A 84 -27.40 9.75 3.36
N ALA A 85 -26.11 9.80 3.03
CA ALA A 85 -25.46 8.84 2.16
C ALA A 85 -25.58 7.42 2.73
N LYS A 86 -26.29 6.55 2.01
CA LYS A 86 -26.50 5.16 2.41
C LYS A 86 -25.27 4.26 2.17
N VAL A 87 -24.49 4.63 1.19
CA VAL A 87 -23.25 3.93 0.80
C VAL A 87 -22.13 4.95 0.54
N ARG A 88 -20.89 4.54 0.81
CA ARG A 88 -19.69 5.36 0.64
C ARG A 88 -18.63 4.61 -0.16
N PRO A 89 -17.78 5.31 -0.92
CA PRO A 89 -16.72 4.68 -1.72
C PRO A 89 -15.82 3.74 -0.92
N GLU A 90 -15.45 4.11 0.31
CA GLU A 90 -14.58 3.35 1.21
C GLU A 90 -15.18 2.01 1.63
N GLN A 91 -16.51 1.90 1.67
CA GLN A 91 -17.19 0.63 1.91
C GLN A 91 -16.92 -0.37 0.80
N GLY A 92 -16.73 0.11 -0.44
CA GLY A 92 -16.32 -0.73 -1.57
C GLY A 92 -14.94 -1.34 -1.38
N LEU A 93 -13.97 -0.54 -0.90
CA LEU A 93 -12.63 -1.03 -0.58
C LEU A 93 -12.64 -2.08 0.54
N LEU A 94 -13.39 -1.84 1.60
CA LEU A 94 -13.54 -2.80 2.70
C LEU A 94 -14.23 -4.10 2.23
N ALA A 95 -15.26 -3.98 1.38
CA ALA A 95 -15.94 -5.12 0.80
C ALA A 95 -15.01 -5.92 -0.12
N MET A 96 -14.20 -5.26 -0.95
CA MET A 96 -13.20 -5.87 -1.81
C MET A 96 -12.17 -6.65 -1.00
N ARG A 97 -11.57 -6.03 0.02
CA ARG A 97 -10.61 -6.69 0.93
C ARG A 97 -11.20 -7.94 1.57
N LYS A 98 -12.44 -7.85 2.06
CA LYS A 98 -13.15 -8.98 2.67
C LYS A 98 -13.49 -10.08 1.67
N LYS A 99 -14.08 -9.74 0.52
CA LYS A 99 -14.50 -10.72 -0.51
C LYS A 99 -13.31 -11.43 -1.17
N LEU A 100 -12.17 -10.75 -1.34
CA LEU A 100 -10.92 -11.33 -1.87
C LEU A 100 -10.06 -11.98 -0.77
N GLY A 101 -10.48 -11.93 0.50
CA GLY A 101 -9.74 -12.53 1.63
C GLY A 101 -8.36 -11.89 1.85
N LEU A 102 -8.22 -10.59 1.56
CA LEU A 102 -6.96 -9.86 1.68
C LEU A 102 -6.70 -9.50 3.14
N PHE A 103 -5.82 -10.23 3.80
CA PHE A 103 -5.54 -10.06 5.23
C PHE A 103 -4.20 -9.41 5.55
N ALA A 104 -3.24 -9.41 4.63
CA ALA A 104 -1.89 -8.88 4.85
C ALA A 104 -1.63 -7.69 3.92
N ASN A 105 -1.55 -6.48 4.47
CA ASN A 105 -1.14 -5.30 3.71
C ASN A 105 0.35 -5.05 3.94
N VAL A 106 1.11 -5.05 2.87
CA VAL A 106 2.57 -4.90 2.84
C VAL A 106 2.89 -3.50 2.34
N ARG A 107 3.51 -2.68 3.17
CA ARG A 107 3.88 -1.29 2.88
C ARG A 107 5.39 -1.09 3.04
N PRO A 108 6.16 -1.13 1.95
CA PRO A 108 7.59 -0.80 2.01
C PRO A 108 7.79 0.69 2.26
N VAL A 109 8.79 0.99 3.09
CA VAL A 109 9.22 2.35 3.43
C VAL A 109 10.71 2.45 3.11
N ALA A 110 11.05 3.21 2.10
CA ALA A 110 12.43 3.45 1.70
C ALA A 110 12.65 4.92 1.36
N THR A 111 13.86 5.41 1.61
CA THR A 111 14.23 6.79 1.29
C THR A 111 14.91 6.88 -0.06
N PHE A 112 14.66 7.99 -0.75
CA PHE A 112 15.37 8.38 -1.95
C PHE A 112 16.37 9.49 -1.59
N ASP A 113 17.67 9.27 -1.78
CA ASP A 113 18.72 10.22 -1.38
C ASP A 113 18.49 11.63 -1.95
N CYS A 114 17.98 11.73 -3.16
CA CYS A 114 17.67 13.00 -3.81
C CYS A 114 16.41 13.72 -3.26
N LEU A 115 15.64 13.07 -2.36
CA LEU A 115 14.41 13.61 -1.78
C LEU A 115 14.45 13.76 -0.24
N LEU A 116 15.57 13.50 0.43
CA LEU A 116 15.68 13.60 1.89
C LEU A 116 15.20 14.97 2.41
N HIS A 117 15.51 16.04 1.69
CA HIS A 117 15.09 17.41 2.02
C HIS A 117 13.55 17.65 2.00
N LYS A 118 12.75 16.70 1.48
CA LYS A 118 11.27 16.77 1.51
C LYS A 118 10.67 16.26 2.81
N SER A 119 11.41 15.45 3.54
CA SER A 119 11.01 15.01 4.87
C SER A 119 11.16 16.14 5.91
N PRO A 120 10.30 16.20 6.94
CA PRO A 120 10.48 17.08 8.07
C PRO A 120 11.62 16.62 9.02
N LEU A 121 12.15 15.41 8.81
CA LEU A 121 13.20 14.82 9.62
C LEU A 121 14.58 15.18 9.06
N LYS A 122 15.61 15.06 9.91
CA LYS A 122 16.99 15.33 9.50
C LYS A 122 17.51 14.25 8.56
N ASP A 123 18.26 14.63 7.53
CA ASP A 123 18.82 13.72 6.54
C ASP A 123 19.64 12.58 7.15
N GLU A 124 20.39 12.85 8.22
CA GLU A 124 21.22 11.88 8.96
C GLU A 124 20.42 10.74 9.59
N LEU A 125 19.14 10.97 9.93
CA LEU A 125 18.23 9.96 10.45
C LEU A 125 17.66 9.10 9.31
N LEU A 126 17.35 9.73 8.19
CA LEU A 126 16.62 9.16 7.08
C LEU A 126 17.48 8.32 6.14
N LYS A 127 18.70 8.78 5.86
CA LYS A 127 19.56 8.18 4.84
C LYS A 127 19.76 6.68 5.07
N GLY A 128 19.35 5.87 4.08
CA GLY A 128 19.44 4.41 4.13
C GLY A 128 18.37 3.75 5.00
N ALA A 129 17.27 4.43 5.34
CA ALA A 129 16.09 3.79 5.90
C ALA A 129 15.42 2.92 4.83
N ASP A 130 15.28 1.62 5.13
CA ASP A 130 14.64 0.62 4.27
C ASP A 130 14.04 -0.47 5.16
N PHE A 131 12.74 -0.43 5.34
CA PHE A 131 11.99 -1.42 6.10
C PHE A 131 10.60 -1.64 5.50
N VAL A 132 9.89 -2.67 5.95
CA VAL A 132 8.52 -2.94 5.52
C VAL A 132 7.59 -3.06 6.73
N VAL A 133 6.41 -2.47 6.62
CA VAL A 133 5.33 -2.66 7.59
C VAL A 133 4.30 -3.65 7.02
N ILE A 134 4.01 -4.70 7.78
CA ILE A 134 2.99 -5.70 7.49
C ILE A 134 1.84 -5.48 8.47
N ARG A 135 0.74 -4.96 7.93
CA ARG A 135 -0.49 -4.63 8.65
C ARG A 135 -1.53 -5.72 8.42
N GLU A 136 -2.11 -6.24 9.47
CA GLU A 136 -3.33 -7.07 9.36
C GLU A 136 -4.50 -6.20 8.89
N LEU A 137 -5.37 -6.71 7.97
CA LEU A 137 -6.40 -5.90 7.32
C LEU A 137 -7.84 -6.28 7.66
N THR A 138 -8.10 -7.43 8.26
CA THR A 138 -9.45 -8.01 8.31
C THR A 138 -9.98 -8.27 9.72
N GLY A 139 -9.18 -7.96 10.75
CA GLY A 139 -9.54 -8.08 12.15
C GLY A 139 -9.59 -6.75 12.90
N GLY A 140 -9.65 -6.86 14.21
CA GLY A 140 -9.56 -5.74 15.13
C GLY A 140 -10.79 -4.83 15.16
N MET A 141 -10.57 -3.60 15.62
CA MET A 141 -11.64 -2.61 15.82
C MET A 141 -12.40 -2.26 14.53
N TYR A 142 -11.77 -2.32 13.36
CA TYR A 142 -12.44 -1.95 12.11
C TYR A 142 -13.52 -2.94 11.70
N PHE A 143 -13.43 -4.19 12.13
CA PHE A 143 -14.36 -5.26 11.82
C PHE A 143 -15.14 -5.77 13.03
N GLY A 144 -14.83 -5.28 14.23
CA GLY A 144 -15.50 -5.65 15.47
C GLY A 144 -16.94 -5.13 15.57
N GLU A 145 -17.65 -5.64 16.56
CA GLU A 145 -18.99 -5.17 16.89
C GLU A 145 -18.96 -3.68 17.25
N LYS A 146 -19.91 -2.93 16.70
CA LYS A 146 -20.04 -1.48 16.89
C LYS A 146 -21.40 -1.14 17.47
N TYR A 147 -21.41 -0.23 18.42
CA TYR A 147 -22.62 0.33 19.00
C TYR A 147 -22.45 1.81 19.25
N GLN A 148 -23.51 2.58 19.01
CA GLN A 148 -23.57 4.01 19.33
C GLN A 148 -25.02 4.42 19.62
N ASP A 149 -25.20 5.17 20.70
CA ASP A 149 -26.41 5.96 20.99
C ASP A 149 -26.00 7.40 21.36
N ASN A 150 -26.90 8.17 21.99
CA ASN A 150 -26.61 9.56 22.37
C ASN A 150 -25.65 9.69 23.57
N ASP A 151 -25.49 8.65 24.37
CA ASP A 151 -24.78 8.68 25.66
C ASP A 151 -23.56 7.74 25.67
N LYS A 152 -23.52 6.74 24.78
CA LYS A 152 -22.50 5.71 24.79
C LYS A 152 -22.17 5.23 23.38
N ALA A 153 -20.89 5.04 23.12
CA ALA A 153 -20.39 4.34 21.93
C ALA A 153 -19.28 3.35 22.32
N TYR A 154 -19.22 2.19 21.65
CA TYR A 154 -18.11 1.25 21.78
C TYR A 154 -17.84 0.54 20.45
N VAL A 155 -16.62 0.03 20.34
CA VAL A 155 -16.19 -0.91 19.31
C VAL A 155 -15.39 -2.01 19.98
N THR A 156 -15.55 -3.25 19.54
CA THR A 156 -14.78 -4.38 20.06
C THR A 156 -13.53 -4.61 19.23
N ASP A 157 -12.41 -4.85 19.91
CA ASP A 157 -11.13 -5.24 19.29
C ASP A 157 -10.99 -6.77 19.41
N ILE A 158 -11.25 -7.48 18.31
CA ILE A 158 -11.30 -8.95 18.29
C ILE A 158 -10.29 -9.48 17.29
N TYR A 159 -9.45 -10.41 17.77
CA TYR A 159 -8.56 -11.22 16.96
C TYR A 159 -8.66 -12.69 17.37
N THR A 160 -8.75 -13.57 16.39
CA THR A 160 -8.67 -15.01 16.59
C THR A 160 -7.26 -15.53 16.36
N ARG A 161 -6.93 -16.68 16.92
CA ARG A 161 -5.63 -17.34 16.71
C ARG A 161 -5.30 -17.52 15.23
N PRO A 162 -6.18 -18.07 14.35
CA PRO A 162 -5.86 -18.22 12.93
C PRO A 162 -5.55 -16.89 12.20
N GLU A 163 -6.23 -15.81 12.56
CA GLU A 163 -5.96 -14.48 11.98
C GLU A 163 -4.57 -13.98 12.36
N ILE A 164 -4.16 -14.18 13.61
CA ILE A 164 -2.84 -13.80 14.09
C ILE A 164 -1.76 -14.68 13.47
N GLU A 165 -1.95 -16.00 13.44
CA GLU A 165 -0.97 -16.94 12.88
C GLU A 165 -0.69 -16.68 11.40
N ARG A 166 -1.74 -16.43 10.59
CA ARG A 166 -1.56 -16.19 9.15
C ARG A 166 -0.77 -14.91 8.86
N ILE A 167 -1.01 -13.82 9.59
CA ILE A 167 -0.27 -12.57 9.36
C ILE A 167 1.16 -12.65 9.89
N LEU A 168 1.39 -13.29 11.05
CA LEU A 168 2.72 -13.52 11.58
C LEU A 168 3.56 -14.41 10.64
N LYS A 169 2.95 -15.44 10.05
CA LYS A 169 3.62 -16.26 9.03
C LYS A 169 4.13 -15.41 7.88
N VAL A 170 3.30 -14.54 7.33
CA VAL A 170 3.71 -13.60 6.28
C VAL A 170 4.89 -12.75 6.74
N ALA A 171 4.83 -12.21 7.97
CA ALA A 171 5.89 -11.35 8.51
C ALA A 171 7.22 -12.10 8.70
N PHE A 172 7.20 -13.30 9.23
CA PHE A 172 8.39 -14.13 9.36
C PHE A 172 8.98 -14.51 7.99
N GLU A 173 8.15 -14.86 7.01
CA GLU A 173 8.60 -15.17 5.65
C GLU A 173 9.21 -13.95 4.93
N PHE A 174 8.68 -12.74 5.20
CA PHE A 174 9.30 -11.49 4.73
C PHE A 174 10.64 -11.26 5.41
N ALA A 175 10.73 -11.42 6.73
CA ALA A 175 11.98 -11.26 7.47
C ALA A 175 13.06 -12.23 6.96
N MET A 176 12.70 -13.49 6.68
CA MET A 176 13.62 -14.49 6.11
C MET A 176 14.23 -14.07 4.76
N LYS A 177 13.49 -13.29 3.96
CA LYS A 177 13.94 -12.79 2.65
C LYS A 177 14.71 -11.47 2.74
N ARG A 178 14.70 -10.81 3.91
CA ARG A 178 15.36 -9.53 4.18
C ARG A 178 16.53 -9.73 5.19
N ASN A 179 16.69 -8.81 6.13
CA ASN A 179 17.81 -8.81 7.08
C ASN A 179 17.55 -9.68 8.32
N LYS A 180 16.51 -10.52 8.31
CA LYS A 180 16.16 -11.47 9.37
C LYS A 180 15.87 -10.83 10.72
N HIS A 181 15.26 -9.63 10.71
CA HIS A 181 14.83 -8.92 11.89
C HIS A 181 13.33 -8.60 11.81
N LEU A 182 12.57 -9.06 12.80
CA LEU A 182 11.13 -8.84 12.92
C LEU A 182 10.81 -8.09 14.20
N THR A 183 10.11 -6.95 14.07
CA THR A 183 9.56 -6.22 15.23
C THR A 183 8.04 -6.42 15.28
N VAL A 184 7.56 -7.11 16.31
CA VAL A 184 6.14 -7.27 16.60
C VAL A 184 5.66 -6.06 17.41
N VAL A 185 4.82 -5.23 16.80
CA VAL A 185 4.31 -4.00 17.42
C VAL A 185 2.90 -4.24 17.97
N ASP A 186 2.71 -3.99 19.26
CA ASP A 186 1.49 -4.28 19.99
C ASP A 186 1.23 -3.29 21.15
N LYS A 187 0.19 -3.52 21.95
CA LYS A 187 -0.09 -2.81 23.21
C LYS A 187 -0.38 -3.82 24.34
N ALA A 188 0.46 -4.85 24.48
CA ALA A 188 0.24 -5.99 25.37
C ALA A 188 0.19 -5.60 26.86
N ASN A 189 0.74 -4.46 27.25
CA ASN A 189 0.63 -3.95 28.62
C ASN A 189 -0.81 -3.53 28.99
N VAL A 190 -1.69 -3.28 27.99
CA VAL A 190 -3.08 -2.84 28.18
C VAL A 190 -4.07 -3.81 27.56
N LEU A 191 -3.91 -4.16 26.27
CA LEU A 191 -4.92 -4.88 25.50
C LEU A 191 -4.79 -6.40 25.61
N ALA A 192 -5.93 -7.09 25.76
CA ALA A 192 -5.98 -8.55 25.78
C ALA A 192 -5.68 -9.14 24.40
N SER A 193 -6.17 -8.53 23.32
CA SER A 193 -5.85 -8.88 21.94
C SER A 193 -4.34 -8.86 21.67
N SER A 194 -3.66 -7.79 22.06
CA SER A 194 -2.20 -7.66 21.93
C SER A 194 -1.42 -8.70 22.76
N ARG A 195 -1.93 -9.10 23.95
CA ARG A 195 -1.31 -10.21 24.70
C ARG A 195 -1.40 -11.54 23.97
N LEU A 196 -2.52 -11.81 23.30
CA LEU A 196 -2.66 -13.01 22.48
C LEU A 196 -1.73 -12.96 21.26
N TRP A 197 -1.61 -11.80 20.60
CA TRP A 197 -0.66 -11.60 19.50
C TRP A 197 0.78 -11.92 19.92
N ARG A 198 1.23 -11.36 21.03
CA ARG A 198 2.59 -11.59 21.56
C ARG A 198 2.81 -13.05 21.98
N GLN A 199 1.81 -13.69 22.55
CA GLN A 199 1.88 -15.10 22.90
C GLN A 199 2.09 -15.97 21.65
N ILE A 200 1.26 -15.78 20.61
CA ILE A 200 1.33 -16.56 19.37
C ILE A 200 2.65 -16.30 18.63
N ALA A 201 3.11 -15.05 18.57
CA ALA A 201 4.40 -14.74 17.98
C ALA A 201 5.53 -15.53 18.63
N LYS A 202 5.58 -15.58 19.98
CA LYS A 202 6.57 -16.39 20.71
C LYS A 202 6.45 -17.89 20.46
N GLU A 203 5.23 -18.41 20.28
CA GLU A 203 5.00 -19.82 19.93
C GLU A 203 5.52 -20.15 18.51
N MET A 204 5.53 -19.15 17.60
CA MET A 204 6.00 -19.32 16.22
C MET A 204 7.51 -19.10 16.03
N GLU A 205 8.19 -18.32 16.87
CA GLU A 205 9.64 -18.05 16.79
C GLU A 205 10.51 -19.31 16.57
N PRO A 206 10.28 -20.44 17.26
CA PRO A 206 11.11 -21.64 17.05
C PRO A 206 11.04 -22.22 15.64
N GLN A 207 10.03 -21.86 14.84
CA GLN A 207 9.91 -22.29 13.44
C GLN A 207 10.79 -21.44 12.50
N TYR A 208 11.27 -20.28 12.97
CA TYR A 208 12.08 -19.31 12.21
C TYR A 208 13.38 -18.95 12.97
N PRO A 209 14.25 -19.92 13.27
CA PRO A 209 15.39 -19.74 14.19
C PRO A 209 16.44 -18.74 13.68
N GLU A 210 16.39 -18.38 12.39
CA GLU A 210 17.28 -17.38 11.80
C GLU A 210 16.76 -15.94 11.96
N VAL A 211 15.49 -15.75 12.38
CA VAL A 211 14.89 -14.44 12.56
C VAL A 211 15.06 -13.98 14.00
N THR A 212 15.67 -12.82 14.18
CA THR A 212 15.68 -12.13 15.48
C THR A 212 14.35 -11.39 15.65
N THR A 213 13.61 -11.67 16.72
CA THR A 213 12.31 -11.07 16.98
C THR A 213 12.38 -10.12 18.16
N ASP A 214 11.92 -8.88 17.95
CA ASP A 214 11.73 -7.85 18.99
C ASP A 214 10.25 -7.59 19.23
N TYR A 215 9.91 -7.18 20.46
CA TYR A 215 8.56 -6.79 20.86
C TYR A 215 8.52 -5.35 21.32
N MET A 216 7.70 -4.54 20.67
CA MET A 216 7.64 -3.10 20.96
C MET A 216 6.19 -2.66 21.15
N PHE A 217 5.94 -1.80 22.14
CA PHE A 217 4.63 -1.16 22.27
C PHE A 217 4.47 -0.09 21.19
N ILE A 218 3.26 0.06 20.68
CA ILE A 218 2.95 0.98 19.58
C ILE A 218 3.38 2.42 19.87
N ASP A 219 3.21 2.90 21.08
CA ASP A 219 3.64 4.24 21.50
C ASP A 219 5.17 4.44 21.40
N ASN A 220 5.95 3.40 21.71
CA ASN A 220 7.38 3.41 21.49
C ASN A 220 7.75 3.28 20.01
N ALA A 221 7.01 2.43 19.27
CA ALA A 221 7.23 2.25 17.83
C ALA A 221 7.00 3.55 17.05
N SER A 222 5.91 4.28 17.34
CA SER A 222 5.61 5.59 16.75
C SER A 222 6.74 6.60 16.92
N MET A 223 7.32 6.66 18.12
CA MET A 223 8.47 7.53 18.37
C MET A 223 9.73 7.02 17.63
N ARG A 224 9.98 5.72 17.72
CA ARG A 224 11.24 5.13 17.25
C ARG A 224 11.33 5.04 15.73
N VAL A 225 10.21 4.87 15.04
CA VAL A 225 10.17 4.85 13.58
C VAL A 225 10.63 6.17 12.97
N LEU A 226 10.46 7.29 13.69
CA LEU A 226 10.94 8.61 13.27
C LEU A 226 12.37 8.92 13.74
N THR A 227 12.77 8.44 14.93
CA THR A 227 14.08 8.77 15.50
C THR A 227 15.18 7.78 15.11
N GLU A 228 14.83 6.53 14.85
CA GLU A 228 15.75 5.44 14.50
C GLU A 228 15.18 4.54 13.36
N PRO A 229 14.77 5.09 12.20
CA PRO A 229 14.10 4.30 11.14
C PRO A 229 14.94 3.12 10.65
N ARG A 230 16.27 3.23 10.68
CA ARG A 230 17.21 2.15 10.28
C ARG A 230 17.29 0.99 11.26
N PHE A 231 16.64 1.10 12.42
CA PHE A 231 16.53 -0.02 13.36
C PHE A 231 15.63 -1.13 12.82
N PHE A 232 14.61 -0.74 12.07
CA PHE A 232 13.59 -1.66 11.58
C PHE A 232 14.00 -2.34 10.28
N ASP A 233 13.56 -3.59 10.11
CA ASP A 233 13.62 -4.34 8.86
C ASP A 233 12.23 -4.80 8.46
N VAL A 234 11.56 -5.58 9.29
CA VAL A 234 10.15 -5.95 9.13
C VAL A 234 9.39 -5.59 10.40
N ILE A 235 8.33 -4.83 10.27
CA ILE A 235 7.37 -4.55 11.34
C ILE A 235 6.10 -5.34 11.04
N VAL A 236 5.53 -6.02 12.06
CA VAL A 236 4.18 -6.59 11.96
C VAL A 236 3.31 -6.01 13.07
N THR A 237 2.08 -5.67 12.74
CA THR A 237 1.12 -5.11 13.69
C THR A 237 -0.33 -5.34 13.28
N GLU A 238 -1.23 -5.14 14.24
CA GLU A 238 -2.67 -5.21 14.04
C GLU A 238 -3.18 -4.06 13.15
N ASN A 239 -4.47 -4.13 12.81
CA ASN A 239 -5.09 -3.28 11.80
C ASN A 239 -5.00 -1.78 12.13
N THR A 240 -5.49 -1.36 13.28
CA THR A 240 -5.58 0.07 13.65
C THR A 240 -4.20 0.68 13.91
N PHE A 241 -3.32 -0.03 14.59
CA PHE A 241 -1.95 0.44 14.82
C PHE A 241 -1.17 0.53 13.51
N GLY A 242 -1.37 -0.47 12.62
CA GLY A 242 -0.75 -0.48 11.30
C GLY A 242 -1.21 0.67 10.42
N ASP A 243 -2.49 1.05 10.50
CA ASP A 243 -3.03 2.21 9.78
C ASP A 243 -2.30 3.49 10.17
N ILE A 244 -2.29 3.79 11.47
CA ILE A 244 -1.69 5.02 12.00
C ILE A 244 -0.17 5.05 11.78
N LEU A 245 0.50 3.94 12.12
CA LEU A 245 1.97 3.85 12.02
C LEU A 245 2.45 4.01 10.57
N THR A 246 1.74 3.44 9.59
CA THR A 246 2.15 3.55 8.18
C THR A 246 1.94 4.93 7.59
N ASP A 247 0.93 5.68 8.04
CA ASP A 247 0.77 7.07 7.65
C ASP A 247 1.89 7.95 8.26
N GLU A 248 2.29 7.68 9.50
CA GLU A 248 3.43 8.31 10.14
C GLU A 248 4.74 8.06 9.35
N THR A 249 4.95 6.85 8.83
CA THR A 249 6.12 6.52 8.01
C THR A 249 6.18 7.28 6.69
N SER A 250 5.08 7.87 6.22
CA SER A 250 5.09 8.74 5.04
C SER A 250 5.99 9.96 5.19
N CYS A 251 6.21 10.41 6.43
CA CYS A 251 7.16 11.47 6.75
C CYS A 251 8.61 11.07 6.40
N ILE A 252 8.94 9.78 6.41
CA ILE A 252 10.27 9.26 6.09
C ILE A 252 10.52 9.33 4.59
N THR A 253 9.54 8.91 3.78
CA THR A 253 9.66 8.91 2.31
C THR A 253 9.58 10.31 1.69
N GLY A 254 9.07 11.29 2.43
CA GLY A 254 8.91 12.68 2.00
C GLY A 254 7.65 12.93 1.15
N SER A 255 6.92 11.91 0.73
CA SER A 255 5.60 12.02 0.06
C SER A 255 4.87 10.68 0.06
N MET A 256 3.56 10.71 0.29
CA MET A 256 2.69 9.54 0.09
C MET A 256 2.61 9.12 -1.40
N GLY A 257 2.85 10.05 -2.32
CA GLY A 257 2.92 9.77 -3.77
C GLY A 257 4.10 8.90 -4.21
N LEU A 258 4.98 8.53 -3.26
CA LEU A 258 6.13 7.63 -3.46
C LEU A 258 5.92 6.24 -2.83
N GLN A 259 4.82 6.02 -2.12
CA GLN A 259 4.60 4.81 -1.34
C GLN A 259 3.65 3.82 -2.04
N PRO A 260 4.19 2.70 -2.53
CA PRO A 260 3.38 1.58 -3.01
C PRO A 260 2.89 0.73 -1.85
N SER A 261 1.88 -0.10 -2.11
CA SER A 261 1.50 -1.18 -1.22
C SER A 261 0.98 -2.40 -1.97
N SER A 262 0.95 -3.54 -1.29
CA SER A 262 0.22 -4.72 -1.73
C SER A 262 -0.66 -5.27 -0.61
N SER A 263 -1.79 -5.80 -0.98
CA SER A 263 -2.67 -6.55 -0.09
C SER A 263 -2.72 -8.00 -0.55
N LEU A 264 -2.21 -8.88 0.30
CA LEU A 264 -2.08 -10.32 0.04
C LEU A 264 -3.13 -11.09 0.84
N GLY A 265 -3.57 -12.22 0.31
CA GLY A 265 -4.62 -12.98 0.96
C GLY A 265 -4.81 -14.38 0.39
N GLU A 266 -6.05 -14.88 0.53
CA GLU A 266 -6.44 -16.23 0.11
C GLU A 266 -6.71 -16.35 -1.38
N HIS A 267 -7.05 -15.23 -2.02
CA HIS A 267 -7.42 -15.16 -3.44
C HIS A 267 -6.51 -14.17 -4.18
N THR A 268 -7.07 -13.48 -5.17
CA THR A 268 -6.35 -12.56 -6.03
C THR A 268 -5.69 -11.43 -5.25
N PRO A 269 -4.35 -11.29 -5.31
CA PRO A 269 -3.64 -10.21 -4.64
C PRO A 269 -3.95 -8.84 -5.27
N LEU A 270 -3.87 -7.79 -4.46
CA LEU A 270 -4.15 -6.43 -4.87
C LEU A 270 -2.91 -5.55 -4.65
N PHE A 271 -2.64 -4.68 -5.63
CA PHE A 271 -1.51 -3.74 -5.62
C PHE A 271 -2.04 -2.32 -5.83
N GLU A 272 -1.71 -1.43 -4.89
CA GLU A 272 -2.28 -0.07 -4.82
C GLU A 272 -1.28 0.93 -4.23
N PRO A 273 -1.33 2.23 -4.58
CA PRO A 273 -0.64 3.26 -3.81
C PRO A 273 -1.25 3.41 -2.40
N VAL A 274 -0.47 3.94 -1.46
CA VAL A 274 -0.96 4.20 -0.09
C VAL A 274 -1.88 5.41 -0.04
N HIS A 275 -1.67 6.40 -0.92
CA HIS A 275 -2.43 7.65 -0.94
C HIS A 275 -3.88 7.47 -1.43
N GLY A 276 -4.77 8.39 -1.01
CA GLY A 276 -6.16 8.44 -1.43
C GLY A 276 -6.37 9.08 -2.82
N SER A 277 -7.63 9.41 -3.10
CA SER A 277 -8.13 9.84 -4.42
C SER A 277 -7.85 11.29 -4.81
N TRP A 278 -7.54 12.17 -3.87
CA TRP A 278 -7.29 13.60 -4.07
C TRP A 278 -8.14 14.25 -5.17
N PRO A 279 -9.47 14.34 -5.02
CA PRO A 279 -10.38 14.75 -6.09
C PRO A 279 -10.13 16.15 -6.62
N GLN A 280 -9.54 17.03 -5.79
CA GLN A 280 -9.24 18.42 -6.17
C GLN A 280 -8.18 18.53 -7.28
N ALA A 281 -7.34 17.50 -7.44
CA ALA A 281 -6.32 17.43 -8.48
C ALA A 281 -6.75 16.63 -9.72
N ALA A 282 -7.91 15.99 -9.69
CA ALA A 282 -8.42 15.18 -10.79
C ALA A 282 -8.46 15.95 -12.13
N GLY A 283 -7.91 15.37 -13.19
CA GLY A 283 -7.88 15.96 -14.54
C GLY A 283 -6.84 17.07 -14.73
N LYS A 284 -6.06 17.42 -13.70
CA LYS A 284 -5.10 18.53 -13.75
C LYS A 284 -3.68 18.16 -14.11
N ASN A 285 -3.38 16.87 -14.29
CA ASN A 285 -2.03 16.38 -14.59
C ASN A 285 -0.99 16.77 -13.52
N LEU A 286 -1.39 16.75 -12.24
CA LEU A 286 -0.56 17.15 -11.10
C LEU A 286 -0.15 15.99 -10.20
N ALA A 287 -0.91 14.89 -10.22
CA ALA A 287 -0.70 13.76 -9.34
C ALA A 287 0.61 13.04 -9.65
N ASN A 288 1.31 12.64 -8.60
CA ASN A 288 2.53 11.84 -8.73
C ASN A 288 2.17 10.37 -9.10
N PRO A 289 2.60 9.83 -10.25
CA PRO A 289 2.28 8.47 -10.64
C PRO A 289 3.23 7.42 -10.03
N VAL A 290 4.26 7.83 -9.31
CA VAL A 290 5.36 6.95 -8.87
C VAL A 290 4.86 5.85 -7.95
N ALA A 291 3.99 6.15 -6.97
CA ALA A 291 3.45 5.14 -6.08
C ALA A 291 2.67 4.04 -6.85
N GLN A 292 1.89 4.42 -7.86
CA GLN A 292 1.17 3.48 -8.73
C GLN A 292 2.14 2.64 -9.58
N ILE A 293 3.19 3.25 -10.12
CA ILE A 293 4.24 2.56 -10.91
C ILE A 293 5.02 1.59 -10.01
N LEU A 294 5.35 1.98 -8.78
CA LEU A 294 6.01 1.10 -7.81
C LEU A 294 5.09 -0.03 -7.32
N SER A 295 3.77 0.20 -7.23
CA SER A 295 2.79 -0.85 -6.96
C SER A 295 2.75 -1.88 -8.10
N ALA A 296 2.89 -1.43 -9.35
CA ALA A 296 3.06 -2.32 -10.50
C ALA A 296 4.38 -3.10 -10.43
N ALA A 297 5.48 -2.49 -9.94
CA ALA A 297 6.73 -3.23 -9.70
C ALA A 297 6.54 -4.32 -8.63
N MET A 298 5.83 -4.04 -7.54
CA MET A 298 5.50 -5.06 -6.52
C MET A 298 4.65 -6.20 -7.10
N LEU A 299 3.75 -5.91 -8.04
CA LEU A 299 2.97 -6.93 -8.74
C LEU A 299 3.91 -7.85 -9.56
N LEU A 300 4.84 -7.29 -10.31
CA LEU A 300 5.82 -8.06 -11.08
C LEU A 300 6.66 -8.97 -10.16
N GLU A 301 7.19 -8.42 -9.08
CA GLU A 301 7.99 -9.13 -8.08
C GLU A 301 7.19 -10.26 -7.39
N HIS A 302 5.90 -10.06 -7.13
CA HIS A 302 5.02 -11.08 -6.56
C HIS A 302 4.93 -12.33 -7.44
N PHE A 303 4.93 -12.17 -8.75
CA PHE A 303 4.94 -13.28 -9.71
C PHE A 303 6.33 -13.78 -10.08
N GLY A 304 7.38 -13.35 -9.35
CA GLY A 304 8.75 -13.78 -9.56
C GLY A 304 9.45 -13.09 -10.74
N LEU A 305 8.84 -12.05 -11.31
CA LEU A 305 9.43 -11.19 -12.35
C LEU A 305 10.33 -10.13 -11.68
N ASN A 306 11.38 -10.62 -11.00
CA ASN A 306 12.23 -9.76 -10.16
C ASN A 306 13.13 -8.83 -10.98
N GLU A 307 13.58 -9.25 -12.16
CA GLU A 307 14.39 -8.43 -13.06
C GLU A 307 13.57 -7.27 -13.61
N GLU A 308 12.34 -7.55 -14.00
CA GLU A 308 11.36 -6.58 -14.48
C GLU A 308 10.99 -5.55 -13.40
N GLY A 309 10.68 -6.03 -12.19
CA GLY A 309 10.39 -5.17 -11.03
C GLY A 309 11.58 -4.28 -10.68
N ALA A 310 12.79 -4.85 -10.64
CA ALA A 310 14.01 -4.09 -10.38
C ALA A 310 14.29 -3.02 -11.45
N LEU A 311 14.00 -3.31 -12.73
CA LEU A 311 14.14 -2.32 -13.81
C LEU A 311 13.15 -1.16 -13.65
N VAL A 312 11.90 -1.45 -13.25
CA VAL A 312 10.91 -0.39 -12.96
C VAL A 312 11.38 0.49 -11.80
N ARG A 313 11.87 -0.10 -10.69
CA ARG A 313 12.41 0.66 -9.55
C ARG A 313 13.59 1.53 -9.98
N LYS A 314 14.54 0.97 -10.73
CA LYS A 314 15.68 1.71 -11.27
C LYS A 314 15.25 2.87 -12.17
N ALA A 315 14.20 2.71 -12.97
CA ALA A 315 13.69 3.78 -13.83
C ALA A 315 13.05 4.91 -13.00
N VAL A 316 12.38 4.57 -11.90
CA VAL A 316 11.87 5.55 -10.92
C VAL A 316 13.03 6.32 -10.28
N ASP A 317 14.04 5.63 -9.74
CA ASP A 317 15.22 6.27 -9.15
C ASP A 317 15.89 7.24 -10.15
N ALA A 318 16.09 6.77 -11.37
CA ALA A 318 16.69 7.59 -12.43
C ALA A 318 15.83 8.82 -12.79
N SER A 319 14.50 8.73 -12.74
CA SER A 319 13.60 9.87 -12.98
C SER A 319 13.74 10.92 -11.87
N LEU A 320 13.79 10.44 -10.62
CA LEU A 320 13.98 11.29 -9.45
C LEU A 320 15.34 11.99 -9.46
N ASP A 321 16.40 11.29 -9.81
CA ASP A 321 17.77 11.85 -9.92
C ASP A 321 17.90 12.85 -11.09
N ALA A 322 17.18 12.61 -12.18
CA ALA A 322 17.10 13.53 -13.31
C ALA A 322 16.21 14.77 -13.06
N ASN A 323 15.62 14.90 -11.86
CA ASN A 323 14.64 15.95 -11.51
C ASN A 323 13.38 15.94 -12.39
N VAL A 324 13.02 14.79 -12.99
CA VAL A 324 11.75 14.60 -13.68
C VAL A 324 10.70 14.20 -12.63
N ARG A 325 10.11 15.19 -12.00
CA ARG A 325 9.27 15.08 -10.80
C ARG A 325 8.02 15.92 -10.91
N THR A 326 6.95 15.47 -10.30
CA THR A 326 5.73 16.27 -10.12
C THR A 326 5.95 17.42 -9.12
N PRO A 327 5.09 18.47 -9.14
CA PRO A 327 5.30 19.68 -8.32
C PRO A 327 5.48 19.41 -6.82
N GLU A 328 4.80 18.41 -6.25
CA GLU A 328 4.85 18.11 -4.81
C GLU A 328 6.24 17.74 -4.29
N ILE A 329 7.03 17.06 -5.12
CA ILE A 329 8.38 16.60 -4.78
C ILE A 329 9.48 17.32 -5.57
N GLN A 330 9.12 18.34 -6.36
CA GLN A 330 10.08 19.12 -7.14
C GLN A 330 10.90 20.05 -6.24
N VAL A 331 12.14 20.30 -6.63
CA VAL A 331 12.97 21.32 -6.00
C VAL A 331 12.52 22.72 -6.42
N GLU A 332 12.79 23.71 -5.59
CA GLU A 332 12.45 25.10 -5.89
C GLU A 332 13.16 25.56 -7.18
N GLY A 333 12.40 26.17 -8.11
CA GLY A 333 12.89 26.58 -9.42
C GLY A 333 13.13 25.44 -10.43
N GLY A 334 12.81 24.20 -10.08
CA GLY A 334 12.90 23.05 -10.98
C GLY A 334 11.88 23.08 -12.13
N ALA A 335 12.17 22.34 -13.18
CA ALA A 335 11.25 22.19 -14.32
C ALA A 335 9.93 21.54 -13.87
N GLN A 336 8.81 21.99 -14.40
CA GLN A 336 7.50 21.46 -14.08
C GLN A 336 7.18 20.27 -14.97
N TYR A 337 6.95 19.10 -14.33
CA TYR A 337 6.48 17.88 -14.98
C TYR A 337 5.15 17.46 -14.37
N GLY A 338 4.22 17.03 -15.20
CA GLY A 338 2.95 16.49 -14.73
C GLY A 338 2.97 14.96 -14.66
N THR A 339 1.83 14.40 -14.29
CA THR A 339 1.61 12.94 -14.17
C THR A 339 2.05 12.19 -15.44
N LYS A 340 1.63 12.71 -16.61
CA LYS A 340 1.89 12.07 -17.91
C LYS A 340 3.35 12.14 -18.30
N GLU A 341 4.00 13.28 -18.09
CA GLU A 341 5.40 13.50 -18.43
C GLU A 341 6.32 12.59 -17.60
N VAL A 342 6.06 12.47 -16.30
CA VAL A 342 6.81 11.58 -15.41
C VAL A 342 6.61 10.12 -15.82
N GLY A 343 5.37 9.68 -16.01
CA GLY A 343 5.08 8.30 -16.44
C GLY A 343 5.67 7.98 -17.80
N GLN A 344 5.63 8.91 -18.76
CA GLN A 344 6.25 8.72 -20.09
C GLN A 344 7.76 8.61 -20.01
N TRP A 345 8.41 9.45 -19.20
CA TRP A 345 9.86 9.40 -19.03
C TRP A 345 10.31 8.05 -18.45
N ILE A 346 9.60 7.54 -17.44
CA ILE A 346 9.89 6.23 -16.84
C ILE A 346 9.72 5.12 -17.87
N ALA A 347 8.63 5.14 -18.64
CA ALA A 347 8.37 4.18 -19.69
C ALA A 347 9.47 4.19 -20.79
N ASP A 348 9.90 5.38 -21.22
CA ASP A 348 10.96 5.55 -22.19
C ASP A 348 12.33 5.05 -21.68
N TYR A 349 12.61 5.25 -20.38
CA TYR A 349 13.81 4.72 -19.75
C TYR A 349 13.82 3.18 -19.79
N ILE A 350 12.72 2.54 -19.39
CA ILE A 350 12.58 1.09 -19.42
C ILE A 350 12.76 0.54 -20.84
N ALA A 351 12.13 1.18 -21.83
CA ALA A 351 12.23 0.74 -23.22
C ALA A 351 13.69 0.76 -23.76
N LYS A 352 14.51 1.72 -23.30
CA LYS A 352 15.89 1.91 -23.74
C LYS A 352 16.92 1.11 -22.97
N ALA A 353 16.64 0.75 -21.70
CA ALA A 353 17.55 -0.02 -20.86
C ALA A 353 17.74 -1.46 -21.35
#